data_21c9a1b29cb814d0bbb7497ae950daf6
#
_entry.id   21c9a1b29cb814d0bbb7497ae950daf6
#
_cell.length_a   1.000
_cell.length_b   1.000
_cell.length_c   1.000
_cell.angle_alpha   90.00
_cell.angle_beta   90.00
_cell.angle_gamma   90.00
#
_symmetry.space_group_name_H-M   'P 1'
#
loop_
_entity.id
_entity.type
_entity.pdbx_description
1 polymer ?
#
loop_
_entity_poly.entity_id
_entity_poly.type
_entity_poly.pdbx_seq_one_letter_code
_entity_poly.pdbx_strand_id
1 'polypeptide(L)'
;MDPEHAREFNSAIMELGQTCCSISSPDCLLCPVRPFCSAERPETLPVKNPKPQVTRVEHHDILYIRGKSVLLAKCPEGKRHAGMYRFPQREDDHTLSLPHVLKQTYSITRYRVTRYIHHVTDTPLLREGEEFVPLDKIHGLPMASPDRKALNSPALGKLLNHIR
;
A
#
# COMPACT_ATOMS: atom_id res chain seq x y z
N MET A 1 21.10 27.60 -0.74
CA MET A 1 19.76 27.47 -0.08
C MET A 1 19.96 27.88 1.36
N ASP A 2 19.17 28.80 1.85
CA ASP A 2 19.19 29.22 3.25
C ASP A 2 18.52 28.12 4.11
N PRO A 3 19.25 27.49 5.06
CA PRO A 3 18.71 26.42 5.90
C PRO A 3 17.54 26.87 6.78
N GLU A 4 17.50 28.14 7.18
CA GLU A 4 16.45 28.70 8.04
C GLU A 4 15.11 28.84 7.31
N HIS A 5 15.14 28.98 5.97
CA HIS A 5 13.95 29.14 5.13
C HIS A 5 13.67 27.96 4.20
N ALA A 6 14.18 26.77 4.54
CA ALA A 6 14.04 25.57 3.68
C ALA A 6 12.59 25.17 3.43
N ARG A 7 11.69 25.37 4.39
CA ARG A 7 10.26 25.06 4.27
C ARG A 7 9.58 25.97 3.25
N GLU A 8 9.80 27.28 3.39
CA GLU A 8 9.25 28.31 2.50
C GLU A 8 9.77 28.13 1.09
N PHE A 9 11.06 27.85 0.93
CA PHE A 9 11.68 27.58 -0.35
C PHE A 9 11.07 26.37 -1.05
N ASN A 10 10.89 25.25 -0.34
CA ASN A 10 10.28 24.05 -0.91
C ASN A 10 8.81 24.30 -1.31
N SER A 11 8.06 25.04 -0.50
CA SER A 11 6.69 25.41 -0.81
C SER A 11 6.62 26.31 -2.05
N ALA A 12 7.51 27.31 -2.15
CA ALA A 12 7.56 28.22 -3.30
C ALA A 12 7.92 27.49 -4.60
N ILE A 13 8.84 26.52 -4.57
CA ILE A 13 9.14 25.70 -5.76
C ILE A 13 7.96 24.84 -6.20
N MET A 14 7.22 24.25 -5.24
CA MET A 14 6.02 23.48 -5.59
C MET A 14 4.94 24.37 -6.20
N GLU A 15 4.73 25.56 -5.64
CA GLU A 15 3.76 26.54 -6.18
C GLU A 15 4.17 27.05 -7.57
N LEU A 16 5.45 27.34 -7.75
CA LEU A 16 5.99 27.72 -9.06
C LEU A 16 5.70 26.65 -10.12
N GLY A 17 5.84 25.37 -9.77
CA GLY A 17 5.52 24.24 -10.65
C GLY A 17 4.03 24.09 -10.97
N GLN A 18 3.15 24.62 -10.11
CA GLN A 18 1.71 24.60 -10.33
C GLN A 18 1.20 25.81 -11.11
N THR A 19 1.82 26.96 -10.92
CA THR A 19 1.34 28.23 -11.46
C THR A 19 2.03 28.66 -12.77
N CYS A 20 3.36 28.63 -12.80
CA CYS A 20 4.14 29.15 -13.92
C CYS A 20 4.87 28.05 -14.70
N CYS A 21 5.58 27.15 -13.99
CA CYS A 21 6.46 26.15 -14.62
C CYS A 21 5.72 24.82 -14.84
N SER A 22 4.58 24.87 -15.53
CA SER A 22 3.77 23.69 -15.81
C SER A 22 4.40 22.78 -16.87
N ILE A 23 4.11 21.47 -16.80
CA ILE A 23 4.58 20.50 -17.79
C ILE A 23 3.94 20.81 -19.15
N SER A 24 4.73 20.83 -20.21
CA SER A 24 4.34 21.01 -21.61
C SER A 24 3.89 22.41 -22.01
N SER A 25 3.54 23.27 -21.08
CA SER A 25 3.12 24.66 -21.37
C SER A 25 3.56 25.60 -20.26
N PRO A 26 4.87 25.79 -20.05
CA PRO A 26 5.38 26.70 -19.02
C PRO A 26 5.21 28.16 -19.46
N ASP A 27 4.67 28.99 -18.55
CA ASP A 27 4.56 30.41 -18.73
C ASP A 27 5.84 31.12 -18.26
N CYS A 28 6.87 31.06 -19.11
CA CYS A 28 8.17 31.63 -18.79
C CYS A 28 8.19 33.17 -18.74
N LEU A 29 7.22 33.85 -19.36
CA LEU A 29 7.14 35.31 -19.34
C LEU A 29 6.71 35.85 -17.98
N LEU A 30 5.82 35.11 -17.30
CA LEU A 30 5.33 35.46 -15.96
C LEU A 30 6.14 34.82 -14.82
N CYS A 31 7.15 34.02 -15.15
CA CYS A 31 7.91 33.27 -14.14
C CYS A 31 8.83 34.20 -13.33
N PRO A 32 8.65 34.33 -12.01
CA PRO A 32 9.43 35.22 -11.16
C PRO A 32 10.91 34.84 -11.04
N VAL A 33 11.26 33.60 -11.31
CA VAL A 33 12.64 33.10 -11.26
C VAL A 33 13.27 32.97 -12.63
N ARG A 34 12.65 33.50 -13.70
CA ARG A 34 13.18 33.44 -15.05
C ARG A 34 14.63 33.98 -15.18
N PRO A 35 15.03 35.07 -14.51
CA PRO A 35 16.41 35.57 -14.60
C PRO A 35 17.48 34.57 -14.12
N PHE A 36 17.08 33.60 -13.31
CA PHE A 36 17.96 32.59 -12.74
C PHE A 36 17.77 31.20 -13.38
N CYS A 37 16.90 31.12 -14.40
CA CYS A 37 16.57 29.85 -15.04
C CYS A 37 17.52 29.57 -16.22
N SER A 38 18.15 28.41 -16.21
CA SER A 38 19.04 27.92 -17.26
C SER A 38 18.37 27.01 -18.30
N ALA A 39 17.04 26.82 -18.23
CA ALA A 39 16.33 25.98 -19.18
C ALA A 39 16.26 26.63 -20.57
N GLU A 40 16.90 26.01 -21.56
CA GLU A 40 16.86 26.47 -22.96
C GLU A 40 15.52 26.09 -23.63
N ARG A 41 14.99 24.91 -23.35
CA ARG A 41 13.73 24.41 -23.90
C ARG A 41 12.83 23.90 -22.78
N PRO A 42 12.20 24.81 -22.02
CA PRO A 42 11.42 24.46 -20.84
C PRO A 42 10.21 23.55 -21.13
N GLU A 43 9.64 23.61 -22.32
CA GLU A 43 8.54 22.77 -22.79
C GLU A 43 8.90 21.28 -22.91
N THR A 44 10.21 20.97 -22.98
CA THR A 44 10.70 19.58 -23.02
C THR A 44 10.98 18.98 -21.64
N LEU A 45 10.83 19.79 -20.60
CA LEU A 45 11.11 19.38 -19.22
C LEU A 45 9.82 18.95 -18.48
N PRO A 46 9.93 18.06 -17.48
CA PRO A 46 11.11 17.28 -17.14
C PRO A 46 11.38 16.16 -18.16
N VAL A 47 12.64 15.84 -18.39
CA VAL A 47 13.01 14.66 -19.17
C VAL A 47 12.52 13.42 -18.44
N LYS A 48 11.52 12.76 -19.00
CA LYS A 48 10.90 11.59 -18.37
C LYS A 48 11.76 10.35 -18.60
N ASN A 49 12.24 9.78 -17.53
CA ASN A 49 12.80 8.42 -17.59
C ASN A 49 11.75 7.42 -18.06
N PRO A 50 12.14 6.36 -18.77
CA PRO A 50 11.21 5.29 -19.13
C PRO A 50 10.53 4.74 -17.87
N LYS A 51 9.21 4.55 -17.95
CA LYS A 51 8.45 4.03 -16.82
C LYS A 51 9.02 2.67 -16.42
N PRO A 52 9.25 2.41 -15.12
CA PRO A 52 9.71 1.10 -14.68
C PRO A 52 8.73 0.03 -15.11
N GLN A 53 9.26 -1.11 -15.54
CA GLN A 53 8.44 -2.25 -15.94
C GLN A 53 7.58 -2.72 -14.77
N VAL A 54 6.28 -2.90 -15.02
CA VAL A 54 5.34 -3.39 -14.02
C VAL A 54 5.56 -4.87 -13.79
N THR A 55 5.89 -5.24 -12.56
CA THR A 55 5.98 -6.64 -12.13
C THR A 55 4.65 -7.09 -11.54
N ARG A 56 4.07 -8.15 -12.07
CA ARG A 56 2.84 -8.75 -11.51
C ARG A 56 3.23 -9.78 -10.46
N VAL A 57 2.55 -9.75 -9.32
CA VAL A 57 2.79 -10.66 -8.19
C VAL A 57 1.45 -11.14 -7.69
N GLU A 58 1.37 -12.42 -7.36
CA GLU A 58 0.20 -13.02 -6.73
C GLU A 58 0.53 -13.35 -5.27
N HIS A 59 -0.42 -13.04 -4.38
CA HIS A 59 -0.34 -13.35 -2.95
C HIS A 59 -1.55 -14.16 -2.56
N HIS A 60 -1.32 -15.22 -1.82
CA HIS A 60 -2.35 -16.07 -1.24
C HIS A 60 -2.29 -15.95 0.28
N ASP A 61 -3.32 -15.39 0.87
CA ASP A 61 -3.43 -15.19 2.31
C ASP A 61 -4.57 -16.05 2.86
N ILE A 62 -4.48 -16.37 4.14
CA ILE A 62 -5.54 -17.11 4.82
C ILE A 62 -6.32 -16.22 5.77
N LEU A 63 -7.63 -16.46 5.83
CA LEU A 63 -8.51 -16.05 6.89
C LEU A 63 -8.82 -17.31 7.74
N TYR A 64 -8.28 -17.35 8.93
CA TYR A 64 -8.62 -18.40 9.90
C TYR A 64 -9.21 -17.76 11.15
N ILE A 65 -10.37 -18.26 11.56
CA ILE A 65 -11.15 -17.76 12.69
C ILE A 65 -11.26 -18.84 13.75
N ARG A 66 -10.93 -18.51 14.98
CA ARG A 66 -11.08 -19.38 16.15
C ARG A 66 -11.88 -18.67 17.23
N GLY A 67 -13.13 -19.11 17.43
CA GLY A 67 -14.05 -18.42 18.33
C GLY A 67 -14.21 -16.95 17.92
N LYS A 68 -14.02 -16.01 18.85
CA LYS A 68 -14.08 -14.56 18.59
C LYS A 68 -12.72 -13.94 18.22
N SER A 69 -11.80 -14.74 17.69
CA SER A 69 -10.46 -14.26 17.32
C SER A 69 -10.10 -14.66 15.89
N VAL A 70 -9.30 -13.85 15.25
CA VAL A 70 -8.77 -14.09 13.90
C VAL A 70 -7.25 -14.23 13.96
N LEU A 71 -6.70 -15.13 13.14
CA LEU A 71 -5.27 -15.31 13.01
C LEU A 71 -4.69 -14.18 12.16
N LEU A 72 -3.73 -13.44 12.70
CA LEU A 72 -2.98 -12.40 12.00
C LEU A 72 -1.48 -12.65 12.16
N ALA A 73 -0.70 -12.11 11.21
CA ALA A 73 0.76 -12.12 11.24
C ALA A 73 1.28 -10.71 11.47
N LYS A 74 2.16 -10.53 12.44
CA LYS A 74 2.88 -9.28 12.68
C LYS A 74 4.12 -9.23 11.80
N CYS A 75 4.29 -8.15 11.05
CA CYS A 75 5.46 -7.97 10.21
C CYS A 75 6.72 -7.79 11.09
N PRO A 76 7.78 -8.58 10.85
CA PRO A 76 8.99 -8.53 11.67
C PRO A 76 9.75 -7.22 11.51
N GLU A 77 10.55 -6.90 12.51
CA GLU A 77 11.47 -5.75 12.48
C GLU A 77 12.44 -5.85 11.29
N GLY A 78 12.84 -4.70 10.75
CA GLY A 78 13.72 -4.61 9.58
C GLY A 78 13.07 -4.98 8.24
N LYS A 79 11.81 -5.37 8.21
CA LYS A 79 11.03 -5.61 7.00
C LYS A 79 10.05 -4.47 6.73
N ARG A 80 9.56 -4.40 5.48
CA ARG A 80 8.52 -3.43 5.10
C ARG A 80 7.30 -3.63 5.99
N HIS A 81 6.73 -2.52 6.46
CA HIS A 81 5.59 -2.50 7.40
C HIS A 81 5.89 -3.14 8.77
N ALA A 82 7.14 -3.07 9.25
CA ALA A 82 7.54 -3.56 10.57
C ALA A 82 6.53 -3.16 11.66
N GLY A 83 6.16 -4.11 12.52
CA GLY A 83 5.17 -3.93 13.57
C GLY A 83 3.70 -3.88 13.13
N MET A 84 3.39 -3.81 11.83
CA MET A 84 2.02 -3.83 11.33
C MET A 84 1.50 -5.26 11.21
N TYR A 85 0.18 -5.40 11.36
CA TYR A 85 -0.52 -6.67 11.19
C TYR A 85 -1.05 -6.85 9.77
N ARG A 86 -1.04 -8.11 9.30
CA ARG A 86 -1.59 -8.52 8.01
C ARG A 86 -2.22 -9.91 8.11
N PHE A 87 -2.97 -10.32 7.10
CA PHE A 87 -3.36 -11.72 6.98
C PHE A 87 -2.14 -12.60 6.72
N PRO A 88 -2.07 -13.82 7.34
CA PRO A 88 -0.97 -14.74 7.12
C PRO A 88 -0.89 -15.19 5.67
N GLN A 89 0.28 -15.09 5.05
CA GLN A 89 0.52 -15.53 3.69
C GLN A 89 0.87 -17.02 3.66
N ARG A 90 0.30 -17.75 2.71
CA ARG A 90 0.52 -19.17 2.46
C ARG A 90 0.72 -19.42 0.98
N GLU A 91 1.64 -20.33 0.68
CA GLU A 91 1.97 -20.76 -0.70
C GLU A 91 1.95 -22.29 -0.82
N ASP A 92 1.31 -22.97 0.15
CA ASP A 92 1.17 -24.42 0.14
C ASP A 92 0.00 -24.86 -0.76
N ASP A 93 0.13 -26.07 -1.33
CA ASP A 93 -0.83 -26.63 -2.28
C ASP A 93 -2.25 -26.73 -1.70
N HIS A 94 -2.36 -26.99 -0.39
CA HIS A 94 -3.65 -27.04 0.28
C HIS A 94 -4.35 -25.68 0.22
N THR A 95 -3.68 -24.61 0.61
CA THR A 95 -4.25 -23.24 0.54
C THR A 95 -4.60 -22.84 -0.88
N LEU A 96 -3.73 -23.15 -1.84
CA LEU A 96 -3.93 -22.82 -3.25
C LEU A 96 -5.12 -23.56 -3.86
N SER A 97 -5.44 -24.75 -3.38
CA SER A 97 -6.60 -25.55 -3.82
C SER A 97 -7.95 -25.03 -3.31
N LEU A 98 -7.96 -24.25 -2.23
CA LEU A 98 -9.19 -23.73 -1.63
C LEU A 98 -9.79 -22.57 -2.47
N PRO A 99 -11.12 -22.45 -2.50
CA PRO A 99 -11.74 -21.27 -3.09
C PRO A 99 -11.39 -20.00 -2.30
N HIS A 100 -11.13 -18.91 -3.00
CA HIS A 100 -10.91 -17.62 -2.35
C HIS A 100 -12.24 -16.94 -2.02
N VAL A 101 -12.33 -16.32 -0.86
CA VAL A 101 -13.49 -15.54 -0.41
C VAL A 101 -13.37 -14.07 -0.80
N LEU A 102 -12.15 -13.61 -1.09
CA LEU A 102 -11.89 -12.25 -1.54
C LEU A 102 -10.72 -12.22 -2.51
N LYS A 103 -10.91 -11.49 -3.63
CA LYS A 103 -9.84 -11.12 -4.56
C LYS A 103 -9.67 -9.61 -4.55
N GLN A 104 -8.44 -9.13 -4.38
CA GLN A 104 -8.09 -7.72 -4.42
C GLN A 104 -6.93 -7.49 -5.39
N THR A 105 -6.95 -6.34 -6.07
CA THR A 105 -5.81 -5.89 -6.88
C THR A 105 -5.41 -4.50 -6.43
N TYR A 106 -4.12 -4.30 -6.20
CA TYR A 106 -3.56 -3.00 -5.83
C TYR A 106 -2.13 -2.86 -6.33
N SER A 107 -1.64 -1.62 -6.38
CA SER A 107 -0.28 -1.33 -6.84
C SER A 107 0.59 -0.83 -5.69
N ILE A 108 1.83 -1.30 -5.66
CA ILE A 108 2.86 -0.83 -4.74
C ILE A 108 4.10 -0.51 -5.58
N THR A 109 4.40 0.77 -5.77
CA THR A 109 5.48 1.22 -6.67
C THR A 109 5.36 0.58 -8.05
N ARG A 110 6.31 -0.30 -8.45
CA ARG A 110 6.29 -1.03 -9.73
C ARG A 110 5.53 -2.36 -9.69
N TYR A 111 5.10 -2.81 -8.50
CA TYR A 111 4.42 -4.10 -8.36
C TYR A 111 2.91 -3.92 -8.50
N ARG A 112 2.29 -4.74 -9.34
CA ARG A 112 0.85 -4.92 -9.37
C ARG A 112 0.51 -6.23 -8.69
N VAL A 113 -0.02 -6.13 -7.48
CA VAL A 113 -0.33 -7.28 -6.63
C VAL A 113 -1.77 -7.71 -6.87
N THR A 114 -1.96 -8.99 -7.20
CA THR A 114 -3.24 -9.68 -7.11
C THR A 114 -3.20 -10.54 -5.86
N ARG A 115 -4.12 -10.30 -4.96
CA ARG A 115 -4.21 -10.97 -3.67
C ARG A 115 -5.48 -11.79 -3.60
N TYR A 116 -5.36 -13.02 -3.14
CA TYR A 116 -6.46 -13.93 -2.87
C TYR A 116 -6.48 -14.23 -1.36
N ILE A 117 -7.65 -14.11 -0.73
CA ILE A 117 -7.83 -14.51 0.68
C ILE A 117 -8.70 -15.76 0.68
N HIS A 118 -8.19 -16.83 1.28
CA HIS A 118 -8.83 -18.12 1.41
C HIS A 118 -9.35 -18.31 2.83
N HIS A 119 -10.60 -18.74 2.99
CA HIS A 119 -11.12 -19.09 4.31
C HIS A 119 -10.74 -20.54 4.63
N VAL A 120 -9.93 -20.70 5.67
CA VAL A 120 -9.43 -22.00 6.13
C VAL A 120 -10.21 -22.41 7.39
N THR A 121 -10.73 -23.62 7.42
CA THR A 121 -11.47 -24.19 8.57
C THR A 121 -10.59 -25.08 9.43
N ASP A 122 -9.62 -25.74 8.82
CA ASP A 122 -8.67 -26.59 9.53
C ASP A 122 -7.65 -25.73 10.27
N THR A 123 -7.25 -26.17 11.46
CA THR A 123 -6.29 -25.43 12.29
C THR A 123 -4.94 -25.33 11.56
N PRO A 124 -4.54 -24.14 11.12
CA PRO A 124 -3.29 -23.97 10.40
C PRO A 124 -2.10 -24.12 11.37
N LEU A 125 -0.98 -24.61 10.85
CA LEU A 125 0.29 -24.55 11.57
C LEU A 125 0.69 -23.08 11.76
N LEU A 126 0.86 -22.66 13.01
CA LEU A 126 1.28 -21.31 13.35
C LEU A 126 2.76 -21.12 12.99
N ARG A 127 3.04 -19.98 12.38
CA ARG A 127 4.41 -19.54 12.05
C ARG A 127 4.84 -18.43 13.02
N GLU A 128 6.13 -18.17 13.05
CA GLU A 128 6.68 -17.07 13.85
C GLU A 128 6.00 -15.73 13.52
N GLY A 129 5.65 -14.99 14.56
CA GLY A 129 4.94 -13.69 14.42
C GLY A 129 3.44 -13.83 14.16
N GLU A 130 2.87 -15.02 14.12
CA GLU A 130 1.43 -15.23 13.98
C GLU A 130 0.76 -15.39 15.35
N GLU A 131 -0.32 -14.66 15.55
CA GLU A 131 -1.09 -14.67 16.78
C GLU A 131 -2.59 -14.50 16.55
N PHE A 132 -3.37 -14.98 17.52
CA PHE A 132 -4.83 -14.80 17.51
C PHE A 132 -5.19 -13.46 18.11
N VAL A 133 -5.84 -12.61 17.34
CA VAL A 133 -6.29 -11.29 17.77
C VAL A 133 -7.81 -11.30 17.93
N PRO A 134 -8.33 -10.88 19.10
CA PRO A 134 -9.76 -10.70 19.31
C PRO A 134 -10.37 -9.71 18.31
N LEU A 135 -11.59 -10.03 17.82
CA LEU A 135 -12.27 -9.21 16.80
C LEU A 135 -12.59 -7.80 17.28
N ASP A 136 -12.81 -7.59 18.56
CA ASP A 136 -13.05 -6.27 19.16
C ASP A 136 -11.81 -5.38 19.13
N LYS A 137 -10.62 -5.96 19.14
CA LYS A 137 -9.34 -5.23 19.11
C LYS A 137 -8.80 -4.98 17.70
N ILE A 138 -9.31 -5.67 16.68
CA ILE A 138 -8.73 -5.66 15.33
C ILE A 138 -8.74 -4.28 14.67
N HIS A 139 -9.74 -3.45 14.98
CA HIS A 139 -9.87 -2.10 14.41
C HIS A 139 -8.79 -1.13 14.92
N GLY A 140 -8.26 -1.36 16.12
CA GLY A 140 -7.19 -0.56 16.73
C GLY A 140 -5.77 -0.96 16.27
N LEU A 141 -5.61 -2.08 15.58
CA LEU A 141 -4.28 -2.54 15.17
C LEU A 141 -3.70 -1.69 14.03
N PRO A 142 -2.39 -1.47 14.01
CA PRO A 142 -1.71 -0.91 12.85
C PRO A 142 -1.74 -1.92 11.70
N MET A 143 -2.42 -1.58 10.61
CA MET A 143 -2.54 -2.42 9.42
C MET A 143 -2.34 -1.60 8.16
N ALA A 144 -1.73 -2.19 7.14
CA ALA A 144 -1.63 -1.58 5.82
C ALA A 144 -3.01 -1.43 5.16
N SER A 145 -3.16 -0.44 4.30
CA SER A 145 -4.44 -0.12 3.64
C SER A 145 -5.11 -1.32 2.94
N PRO A 146 -4.39 -2.22 2.23
CA PRO A 146 -5.00 -3.40 1.63
C PRO A 146 -5.63 -4.35 2.65
N ASP A 147 -4.96 -4.56 3.80
CA ASP A 147 -5.46 -5.43 4.86
C ASP A 147 -6.68 -4.82 5.54
N ARG A 148 -6.63 -3.51 5.82
CA ARG A 148 -7.77 -2.77 6.38
C ARG A 148 -8.98 -2.81 5.45
N LYS A 149 -8.77 -2.64 4.14
CA LYS A 149 -9.84 -2.75 3.13
C LYS A 149 -10.41 -4.16 3.04
N ALA A 150 -9.57 -5.19 3.18
CA ALA A 150 -10.03 -6.58 3.20
C ALA A 150 -10.94 -6.85 4.39
N LEU A 151 -10.53 -6.46 5.61
CA LEU A 151 -11.35 -6.59 6.82
C LEU A 151 -12.73 -5.92 6.70
N ASN A 152 -12.77 -4.75 6.08
CA ASN A 152 -13.99 -3.98 5.91
C ASN A 152 -14.80 -4.41 4.67
N SER A 153 -14.34 -5.43 3.93
CA SER A 153 -15.09 -5.92 2.78
C SER A 153 -16.36 -6.66 3.18
N PRO A 154 -17.45 -6.56 2.40
CA PRO A 154 -18.68 -7.30 2.68
C PRO A 154 -18.47 -8.83 2.73
N ALA A 155 -17.50 -9.34 1.96
CA ALA A 155 -17.20 -10.76 1.91
C ALA A 155 -16.64 -11.26 3.24
N LEU A 156 -15.63 -10.60 3.81
CA LEU A 156 -15.09 -10.95 5.11
C LEU A 156 -16.04 -10.56 6.25
N GLY A 157 -16.75 -9.45 6.12
CA GLY A 157 -17.72 -8.98 7.10
C GLY A 157 -18.81 -10.03 7.38
N LYS A 158 -19.31 -10.71 6.36
CA LYS A 158 -20.27 -11.82 6.55
C LYS A 158 -19.70 -12.95 7.39
N LEU A 159 -18.47 -13.38 7.12
CA LEU A 159 -17.81 -14.45 7.88
C LEU A 159 -17.51 -14.03 9.32
N LEU A 160 -17.06 -12.79 9.53
CA LEU A 160 -16.72 -12.28 10.86
C LEU A 160 -17.95 -11.95 11.71
N ASN A 161 -19.08 -11.57 11.10
CA ASN A 161 -20.32 -11.24 11.81
C ASN A 161 -21.11 -12.48 12.24
N HIS A 162 -20.97 -13.64 11.58
CA HIS A 162 -21.62 -14.90 12.00
C HIS A 162 -21.08 -15.41 13.35
N ILE A 163 -20.04 -14.78 13.89
CA ILE A 163 -19.32 -15.19 15.09
C ILE A 163 -19.49 -14.17 16.24
N ARG A 164 -20.13 -13.04 15.96
CA ARG A 164 -20.56 -12.07 16.98
C ARG A 164 -21.84 -12.55 17.66
#